data_3136ee8be92a3edced7ffef2b49ce5a3
#
_entry.id   3136ee8be92a3edced7ffef2b49ce5a3
#
_cell.length_a   1.000
_cell.length_b   1.000
_cell.length_c   1.000
_cell.angle_alpha   90.00
_cell.angle_beta   90.00
_cell.angle_gamma   90.00
#
_symmetry.space_group_name_H-M   'P 1'
#
loop_
_entity.id
_entity.type
_entity.pdbx_description
1 polymer ?
#
loop_
_entity_poly.entity_id
_entity_poly.type
_entity_poly.pdbx_seq_one_letter_code
_entity_poly.pdbx_strand_id
1 'polypeptide(L)'
;HPVTTGTSTLKDAVSEALREWTNRMSDTHYVLGSVMGAHPFPMIVRDFQSIISREAREQILEAEGKLPTAVMACVGGGSNAMGMFYHFIPDEGVRLIGCEAAGRGIDTEEHAATIAKGSVGIFHGMKSYFCQDEDGQIAPVYSISAGLDYPGIGPEHAYLHDSGRAEYVPVTDDEAVDAFEYLSRLEGIIPAIESAHAVAHA
;
A
#
# COMPACT_ATOMS: atom_id res chain seq x y z
N HIS A 1 6.24 15.83 -17.87
CA HIS A 1 5.02 15.93 -18.69
C HIS A 1 3.80 15.98 -17.78
N PRO A 2 3.08 17.11 -17.70
CA PRO A 2 1.90 17.21 -16.84
C PRO A 2 0.74 16.40 -17.44
N VAL A 3 0.04 15.67 -16.60
CA VAL A 3 -1.20 14.96 -16.95
C VAL A 3 -2.35 15.72 -16.33
N THR A 4 -3.23 16.25 -17.18
CA THR A 4 -4.36 17.11 -16.78
C THR A 4 -5.72 16.49 -17.14
N THR A 5 -5.71 15.27 -17.64
CA THR A 5 -6.91 14.50 -18.00
C THR A 5 -7.46 13.73 -16.79
N GLY A 6 -8.70 13.29 -16.87
CA GLY A 6 -9.36 12.54 -15.82
C GLY A 6 -9.60 13.39 -14.56
N THR A 7 -9.31 12.83 -13.41
CA THR A 7 -9.43 13.49 -12.10
C THR A 7 -8.13 14.18 -11.64
N SER A 8 -7.10 14.16 -12.48
CA SER A 8 -5.74 14.68 -12.17
C SER A 8 -5.10 14.03 -10.93
N THR A 9 -5.43 12.77 -10.66
CA THR A 9 -4.88 11.96 -9.56
C THR A 9 -3.70 11.10 -10.01
N LEU A 10 -3.03 10.46 -9.06
CA LEU A 10 -1.94 9.50 -9.33
C LEU A 10 -2.35 8.41 -10.33
N LYS A 11 -3.57 7.89 -10.23
CA LYS A 11 -4.13 6.89 -11.14
C LYS A 11 -4.04 7.34 -12.61
N ASP A 12 -4.41 8.59 -12.89
CA ASP A 12 -4.40 9.13 -14.25
C ASP A 12 -2.97 9.30 -14.78
N ALA A 13 -2.05 9.74 -13.91
CA ALA A 13 -0.63 9.85 -14.25
C ALA A 13 -0.01 8.48 -14.58
N VAL A 14 -0.31 7.45 -13.79
CA VAL A 14 0.12 6.05 -14.05
C VAL A 14 -0.47 5.52 -15.35
N SER A 15 -1.76 5.75 -15.59
CA SER A 15 -2.44 5.35 -16.83
C SER A 15 -1.77 5.96 -18.06
N GLU A 16 -1.41 7.23 -18.00
CA GLU A 16 -0.72 7.91 -19.11
C GLU A 16 0.72 7.41 -19.29
N ALA A 17 1.44 7.20 -18.21
CA ALA A 17 2.78 6.62 -18.28
C ALA A 17 2.78 5.23 -18.91
N LEU A 18 1.80 4.38 -18.59
CA LEU A 18 1.65 3.05 -19.19
C LEU A 18 1.28 3.13 -20.68
N ARG A 19 0.41 4.07 -21.09
CA ARG A 19 0.09 4.31 -22.51
C ARG A 19 1.32 4.74 -23.29
N GLU A 20 2.06 5.71 -22.78
CA GLU A 20 3.29 6.19 -23.42
C GLU A 20 4.33 5.09 -23.53
N TRP A 21 4.53 4.31 -22.47
CA TRP A 21 5.44 3.16 -22.49
C TRP A 21 5.01 2.11 -23.52
N THR A 22 3.72 1.79 -23.62
CA THR A 22 3.19 0.82 -24.60
C THR A 22 3.51 1.27 -26.04
N ASN A 23 3.43 2.57 -26.30
CA ASN A 23 3.76 3.14 -27.62
C ASN A 23 5.27 3.13 -27.92
N ARG A 24 6.11 3.05 -26.90
CA ARG A 24 7.57 3.22 -27.00
C ARG A 24 8.38 2.09 -26.39
N MET A 25 7.84 0.88 -26.32
CA MET A 25 8.53 -0.28 -25.73
C MET A 25 9.88 -0.62 -26.38
N SER A 26 10.11 -0.17 -27.62
CA SER A 26 11.37 -0.44 -28.33
C SER A 26 12.55 0.40 -27.85
N ASP A 27 12.28 1.57 -27.25
CA ASP A 27 13.32 2.56 -26.88
C ASP A 27 13.15 3.10 -25.45
N THR A 28 12.13 2.67 -24.74
CA THR A 28 11.76 3.22 -23.43
C THR A 28 11.55 2.11 -22.40
N HIS A 29 12.16 2.27 -21.23
CA HIS A 29 11.93 1.43 -20.07
C HIS A 29 11.10 2.18 -19.03
N TYR A 30 10.03 1.54 -18.54
CA TYR A 30 9.21 2.10 -17.47
C TYR A 30 9.75 1.68 -16.10
N VAL A 31 10.15 2.65 -15.29
CA VAL A 31 10.57 2.44 -13.90
C VAL A 31 9.36 2.63 -13.00
N LEU A 32 8.67 1.54 -12.69
CA LEU A 32 7.53 1.54 -11.79
C LEU A 32 8.00 1.40 -10.33
N GLY A 33 7.58 2.33 -9.47
CA GLY A 33 8.03 2.43 -8.08
C GLY A 33 7.14 1.75 -7.05
N SER A 34 6.14 0.94 -7.46
CA SER A 34 5.24 0.23 -6.55
C SER A 34 5.18 -1.27 -6.86
N VAL A 35 4.66 -2.07 -5.91
CA VAL A 35 4.43 -3.53 -6.07
C VAL A 35 3.15 -3.83 -6.87
N MET A 36 2.71 -2.90 -7.66
CA MET A 36 1.54 -3.00 -8.55
C MET A 36 1.97 -3.20 -10.00
N GLY A 37 1.00 -3.50 -10.88
CA GLY A 37 1.24 -3.65 -12.31
C GLY A 37 1.52 -5.08 -12.74
N ALA A 38 1.82 -5.24 -14.03
CA ALA A 38 2.10 -6.52 -14.63
C ALA A 38 3.41 -7.15 -14.11
N HIS A 39 3.48 -8.48 -14.12
CA HIS A 39 4.77 -9.15 -13.89
C HIS A 39 5.81 -8.67 -14.94
N PRO A 40 7.07 -8.36 -14.54
CA PRO A 40 7.69 -8.64 -13.25
C PRO A 40 7.73 -7.46 -12.26
N PHE A 41 7.05 -6.35 -12.50
CA PHE A 41 7.15 -5.15 -11.66
C PHE A 41 6.89 -5.40 -10.17
N PRO A 42 5.83 -6.12 -9.75
CA PRO A 42 5.62 -6.40 -8.32
C PRO A 42 6.81 -7.10 -7.68
N MET A 43 7.37 -8.10 -8.36
CA MET A 43 8.52 -8.86 -7.88
C MET A 43 9.79 -8.01 -7.78
N ILE A 44 10.07 -7.19 -8.80
CA ILE A 44 11.25 -6.30 -8.81
C ILE A 44 11.20 -5.33 -7.63
N VAL A 45 10.05 -4.68 -7.45
CA VAL A 45 9.90 -3.68 -6.38
C VAL A 45 9.92 -4.35 -5.00
N ARG A 46 9.24 -5.49 -4.83
CA ARG A 46 9.33 -6.29 -3.61
C ARG A 46 10.78 -6.62 -3.26
N ASP A 47 11.54 -7.14 -4.19
CA ASP A 47 12.91 -7.60 -3.94
C ASP A 47 13.81 -6.44 -3.50
N PHE A 48 13.68 -5.26 -4.11
CA PHE A 48 14.41 -4.07 -3.66
C PHE A 48 13.90 -3.54 -2.32
N GLN A 49 12.60 -3.52 -2.07
CA GLN A 49 12.02 -3.05 -0.81
C GLN A 49 12.22 -4.04 0.35
N SER A 50 12.49 -5.31 0.06
CA SER A 50 12.65 -6.35 1.09
C SER A 50 13.85 -6.12 2.03
N ILE A 51 14.77 -5.22 1.68
CA ILE A 51 15.82 -4.75 2.59
C ILE A 51 15.24 -4.25 3.92
N ILE A 52 14.04 -3.64 3.89
CA ILE A 52 13.35 -3.12 5.07
C ILE A 52 13.12 -4.24 6.10
N SER A 53 12.47 -5.32 5.69
CA SER A 53 12.18 -6.43 6.61
C SER A 53 13.41 -7.25 6.97
N ARG A 54 14.40 -7.36 6.08
CA ARG A 54 15.65 -8.03 6.39
C ARG A 54 16.35 -7.35 7.56
N GLU A 55 16.57 -6.05 7.44
CA GLU A 55 17.23 -5.27 8.48
C GLU A 55 16.38 -5.18 9.76
N ALA A 56 15.10 -4.92 9.64
CA ALA A 56 14.19 -4.87 10.80
C ALA A 56 14.18 -6.19 11.58
N ARG A 57 14.20 -7.33 10.87
CA ARG A 57 14.22 -8.66 11.49
C ARG A 57 15.54 -8.92 12.23
N GLU A 58 16.67 -8.55 11.63
CA GLU A 58 17.99 -8.65 12.27
C GLU A 58 18.07 -7.75 13.51
N GLN A 59 17.66 -6.49 13.38
CA GLN A 59 17.70 -5.51 14.46
C GLN A 59 16.83 -5.90 15.66
N ILE A 60 15.60 -6.39 15.43
CA ILE A 60 14.74 -6.79 16.55
C ILE A 60 15.25 -8.03 17.25
N LEU A 61 15.85 -8.98 16.53
CA LEU A 61 16.49 -10.15 17.13
C LEU A 61 17.71 -9.78 17.95
N GLU A 62 18.51 -8.80 17.51
CA GLU A 62 19.65 -8.29 18.26
C GLU A 62 19.20 -7.56 19.53
N ALA A 63 18.16 -6.73 19.44
CA ALA A 63 17.67 -5.91 20.54
C ALA A 63 16.89 -6.72 21.59
N GLU A 64 16.01 -7.63 21.16
CA GLU A 64 15.03 -8.30 22.02
C GLU A 64 15.25 -9.81 22.16
N GLY A 65 16.14 -10.41 21.35
CA GLY A 65 16.41 -11.85 21.33
C GLY A 65 15.25 -12.71 20.81
N LYS A 66 14.19 -12.08 20.29
CA LYS A 66 12.99 -12.76 19.77
C LYS A 66 12.35 -11.96 18.65
N LEU A 67 11.54 -12.63 17.83
CA LEU A 67 10.72 -11.98 16.81
C LEU A 67 9.58 -11.15 17.44
N PRO A 68 9.10 -10.11 16.75
CA PRO A 68 7.98 -9.31 17.22
C PRO A 68 6.67 -10.11 17.17
N THR A 69 5.67 -9.70 17.96
CA THR A 69 4.32 -10.27 17.90
C THR A 69 3.62 -9.89 16.59
N ALA A 70 3.85 -8.68 16.10
CA ALA A 70 3.29 -8.18 14.86
C ALA A 70 4.24 -7.22 14.17
N VAL A 71 4.14 -7.11 12.86
CA VAL A 71 4.69 -6.03 12.05
C VAL A 71 3.54 -5.32 11.33
N MET A 72 3.58 -3.99 11.33
CA MET A 72 2.52 -3.16 10.76
C MET A 72 3.09 -2.20 9.73
N ALA A 73 2.34 -1.91 8.69
CA ALA A 73 2.71 -0.91 7.69
C ALA A 73 1.47 -0.30 7.06
N CYS A 74 1.54 0.97 6.68
CA CYS A 74 0.51 1.60 5.87
C CYS A 74 0.51 1.03 4.45
N VAL A 75 -0.68 0.94 3.85
CA VAL A 75 -0.88 0.30 2.54
C VAL A 75 -1.71 1.18 1.62
N GLY A 76 -1.07 1.68 0.54
CA GLY A 76 -1.73 2.14 -0.66
C GLY A 76 -1.51 1.09 -1.76
N GLY A 77 -0.66 1.34 -2.76
CA GLY A 77 -0.20 0.30 -3.69
C GLY A 77 0.57 -0.84 -3.01
N GLY A 78 1.21 -0.57 -1.86
CA GLY A 78 1.72 -1.56 -0.92
C GLY A 78 3.22 -1.84 -0.98
N SER A 79 4.04 -0.98 -1.61
CA SER A 79 5.48 -1.26 -1.76
C SER A 79 6.23 -1.29 -0.43
N ASN A 80 6.01 -0.30 0.45
CA ASN A 80 6.64 -0.28 1.77
C ASN A 80 6.16 -1.44 2.65
N ALA A 81 4.87 -1.74 2.60
CA ALA A 81 4.28 -2.83 3.38
C ALA A 81 4.81 -4.21 2.91
N MET A 82 4.93 -4.42 1.60
CA MET A 82 5.55 -5.64 1.08
C MET A 82 7.03 -5.73 1.50
N GLY A 83 7.74 -4.61 1.47
CA GLY A 83 9.10 -4.51 1.99
C GLY A 83 9.21 -4.91 3.46
N MET A 84 8.25 -4.44 4.29
CA MET A 84 8.20 -4.79 5.71
C MET A 84 7.77 -6.23 5.95
N PHE A 85 6.85 -6.79 5.15
CA PHE A 85 6.29 -8.13 5.39
C PHE A 85 7.19 -9.26 4.88
N TYR A 86 7.94 -9.05 3.81
CA TYR A 86 8.52 -10.12 3.00
C TYR A 86 9.33 -11.14 3.80
N HIS A 87 10.28 -10.72 4.62
CA HIS A 87 11.09 -11.65 5.43
C HIS A 87 10.38 -12.17 6.70
N PHE A 88 9.20 -11.63 7.01
CA PHE A 88 8.35 -12.15 8.08
C PHE A 88 7.23 -13.07 7.58
N ILE A 89 7.04 -13.20 6.24
CA ILE A 89 6.03 -14.11 5.68
C ILE A 89 6.21 -15.55 6.18
N PRO A 90 7.43 -16.13 6.23
CA PRO A 90 7.63 -17.49 6.73
C PRO A 90 7.47 -17.62 8.26
N ASP A 91 7.55 -16.53 9.00
CA ASP A 91 7.44 -16.54 10.46
C ASP A 91 5.95 -16.52 10.88
N GLU A 92 5.28 -17.68 10.84
CA GLU A 92 3.82 -17.81 11.09
C GLU A 92 3.36 -17.24 12.45
N GLY A 93 4.25 -17.18 13.42
CA GLY A 93 4.00 -16.58 14.74
C GLY A 93 3.99 -15.03 14.74
N VAL A 94 4.38 -14.39 13.65
CA VAL A 94 4.38 -12.94 13.49
C VAL A 94 3.16 -12.52 12.70
N ARG A 95 2.28 -11.70 13.27
CA ARG A 95 1.13 -11.12 12.55
C ARG A 95 1.64 -10.07 11.54
N LEU A 96 1.06 -10.06 10.36
CA LEU A 96 1.30 -9.05 9.33
C LEU A 96 0.03 -8.21 9.21
N ILE A 97 0.13 -6.90 9.46
CA ILE A 97 -1.03 -6.00 9.49
C ILE A 97 -0.79 -4.82 8.54
N GLY A 98 -1.60 -4.75 7.49
CA GLY A 98 -1.62 -3.65 6.54
C GLY A 98 -2.69 -2.64 6.94
N CYS A 99 -2.33 -1.37 7.12
CA CYS A 99 -3.24 -0.30 7.49
C CYS A 99 -3.63 0.49 6.24
N GLU A 100 -4.88 0.34 5.79
CA GLU A 100 -5.44 1.00 4.62
C GLU A 100 -6.04 2.36 4.98
N ALA A 101 -6.01 3.30 4.04
CA ALA A 101 -6.62 4.61 4.23
C ALA A 101 -8.15 4.53 4.11
N ALA A 102 -8.84 4.63 5.24
CA ALA A 102 -10.29 4.71 5.28
C ALA A 102 -10.84 6.13 5.04
N GLY A 103 -9.97 7.13 4.84
CA GLY A 103 -10.37 8.48 4.53
C GLY A 103 -11.38 9.03 5.55
N ARG A 104 -12.55 9.41 5.08
CA ARG A 104 -13.65 9.89 5.93
C ARG A 104 -14.56 8.77 6.45
N GLY A 105 -14.14 7.54 6.31
CA GLY A 105 -14.84 6.34 6.76
C GLY A 105 -15.21 5.39 5.62
N ILE A 106 -15.09 4.09 5.87
CA ILE A 106 -15.34 3.03 4.89
C ILE A 106 -16.82 2.90 4.46
N ASP A 107 -17.73 3.55 5.15
CA ASP A 107 -19.15 3.61 4.80
C ASP A 107 -19.51 4.84 3.94
N THR A 108 -18.50 5.61 3.55
CA THR A 108 -18.59 6.72 2.61
C THR A 108 -17.96 6.35 1.27
N GLU A 109 -18.08 7.22 0.27
CA GLU A 109 -17.35 7.08 -1.00
C GLU A 109 -15.92 7.67 -0.94
N GLU A 110 -15.57 8.32 0.18
CA GLU A 110 -14.32 9.04 0.35
C GLU A 110 -13.31 8.19 1.17
N HIS A 111 -12.87 7.08 0.60
CA HIS A 111 -11.83 6.18 1.14
C HIS A 111 -10.95 5.59 0.03
N ALA A 112 -9.81 4.99 0.41
CA ALA A 112 -8.93 4.21 -0.45
C ALA A 112 -8.66 2.80 0.11
N ALA A 113 -9.57 2.29 0.96
CA ALA A 113 -9.47 0.99 1.62
C ALA A 113 -9.85 -0.14 0.64
N THR A 114 -8.87 -0.59 -0.13
CA THR A 114 -9.05 -1.46 -1.28
C THR A 114 -9.39 -2.91 -0.91
N ILE A 115 -8.76 -3.48 0.13
CA ILE A 115 -9.09 -4.83 0.61
C ILE A 115 -10.41 -4.81 1.38
N ALA A 116 -10.62 -3.80 2.23
CA ALA A 116 -11.81 -3.74 3.07
C ALA A 116 -13.11 -3.51 2.29
N LYS A 117 -13.07 -2.78 1.18
CA LYS A 117 -14.27 -2.35 0.42
C LYS A 117 -14.22 -2.63 -1.07
N GLY A 118 -13.05 -2.91 -1.63
CA GLY A 118 -12.90 -3.18 -3.05
C GLY A 118 -13.34 -4.58 -3.44
N SER A 119 -13.25 -4.85 -4.71
CA SER A 119 -13.54 -6.15 -5.31
C SER A 119 -12.45 -6.56 -6.31
N VAL A 120 -12.41 -7.85 -6.65
CA VAL A 120 -11.41 -8.38 -7.60
C VAL A 120 -11.66 -7.83 -9.00
N GLY A 121 -10.62 -7.27 -9.60
CA GLY A 121 -10.67 -6.73 -10.96
C GLY A 121 -9.34 -6.86 -11.69
N ILE A 122 -9.29 -6.26 -12.88
CA ILE A 122 -8.06 -6.17 -13.70
C ILE A 122 -7.84 -4.70 -14.04
N PHE A 123 -6.71 -4.17 -13.60
CA PHE A 123 -6.32 -2.79 -13.88
C PHE A 123 -4.79 -2.66 -13.91
N HIS A 124 -4.24 -1.74 -14.68
CA HIS A 124 -2.81 -1.53 -14.83
C HIS A 124 -1.98 -2.82 -15.08
N GLY A 125 -2.59 -3.79 -15.81
CA GLY A 125 -1.94 -5.05 -16.18
C GLY A 125 -1.85 -6.10 -15.07
N MET A 126 -2.54 -5.93 -13.96
CA MET A 126 -2.59 -6.89 -12.87
C MET A 126 -4.03 -7.30 -12.53
N LYS A 127 -4.19 -8.50 -11.99
CA LYS A 127 -5.41 -8.94 -11.30
C LYS A 127 -5.19 -8.77 -9.79
N SER A 128 -6.06 -7.99 -9.15
CA SER A 128 -5.95 -7.68 -7.72
C SER A 128 -7.29 -7.17 -7.20
N TYR A 129 -7.31 -6.60 -5.98
CA TYR A 129 -8.45 -5.85 -5.45
C TYR A 129 -8.37 -4.39 -5.87
N PHE A 130 -9.53 -3.81 -6.20
CA PHE A 130 -9.69 -2.41 -6.60
C PHE A 130 -10.95 -1.81 -6.01
N CYS A 131 -10.89 -0.51 -5.69
CA CYS A 131 -12.09 0.30 -5.50
C CYS A 131 -12.72 0.51 -6.88
N GLN A 132 -13.82 -0.17 -7.15
CA GLN A 132 -14.53 -0.15 -8.44
C GLN A 132 -16.04 -0.27 -8.22
N ASP A 133 -16.80 0.24 -9.18
CA ASP A 133 -18.25 0.10 -9.20
C ASP A 133 -18.71 -1.28 -9.70
N GLU A 134 -20.03 -1.48 -9.79
CA GLU A 134 -20.65 -2.73 -10.25
C GLU A 134 -20.38 -3.05 -11.72
N ASP A 135 -20.01 -2.04 -12.51
CA ASP A 135 -19.62 -2.20 -13.93
C ASP A 135 -18.09 -2.44 -14.09
N GLY A 136 -17.36 -2.50 -12.99
CA GLY A 136 -15.90 -2.70 -12.97
C GLY A 136 -15.09 -1.45 -13.33
N GLN A 137 -15.71 -0.26 -13.29
CA GLN A 137 -15.00 0.99 -13.49
C GLN A 137 -14.33 1.41 -12.20
N ILE A 138 -13.07 1.85 -12.31
CA ILE A 138 -12.30 2.29 -11.15
C ILE A 138 -12.95 3.53 -10.53
N ALA A 139 -13.37 3.40 -9.29
CA ALA A 139 -13.99 4.47 -8.52
C ALA A 139 -12.96 5.55 -8.14
N PRO A 140 -13.37 6.80 -7.97
CA PRO A 140 -12.57 7.80 -7.28
C PRO A 140 -12.25 7.31 -5.86
N VAL A 141 -11.06 7.65 -5.37
CA VAL A 141 -10.65 7.36 -4.00
C VAL A 141 -10.21 8.64 -3.30
N TYR A 142 -10.16 8.59 -1.98
CA TYR A 142 -9.78 9.72 -1.16
C TYR A 142 -8.98 9.28 0.06
N SER A 143 -7.94 10.04 0.39
CA SER A 143 -7.20 9.99 1.63
C SER A 143 -6.55 11.35 1.88
N ILE A 144 -6.43 11.76 3.14
CA ILE A 144 -5.58 12.90 3.53
C ILE A 144 -4.11 12.65 3.17
N SER A 145 -3.74 11.38 3.01
CA SER A 145 -2.40 10.94 2.64
C SER A 145 -2.29 10.72 1.14
N ALA A 146 -1.56 11.59 0.44
CA ALA A 146 -1.35 11.46 -0.99
C ALA A 146 -0.65 10.15 -1.39
N GLY A 147 0.20 9.60 -0.52
CA GLY A 147 0.90 8.33 -0.76
C GLY A 147 0.01 7.08 -0.64
N LEU A 148 -1.19 7.21 -0.07
CA LEU A 148 -2.16 6.13 0.05
C LEU A 148 -3.39 6.32 -0.86
N ASP A 149 -3.42 7.40 -1.64
CA ASP A 149 -4.51 7.74 -2.56
C ASP A 149 -4.38 6.97 -3.89
N TYR A 150 -4.56 5.65 -3.83
CA TYR A 150 -4.53 4.77 -4.99
C TYR A 150 -5.66 3.73 -4.91
N PRO A 151 -6.44 3.53 -5.98
CA PRO A 151 -7.65 2.69 -5.96
C PRO A 151 -7.39 1.18 -6.07
N GLY A 152 -6.21 0.71 -5.82
CA GLY A 152 -5.83 -0.69 -5.96
C GLY A 152 -4.70 -1.09 -5.02
N ILE A 153 -4.43 -2.38 -4.94
CA ILE A 153 -3.35 -2.94 -4.12
C ILE A 153 -2.51 -3.92 -4.97
N GLY A 154 -1.25 -4.09 -4.60
CA GLY A 154 -0.37 -5.05 -5.27
C GLY A 154 -0.90 -6.48 -5.22
N PRO A 155 -0.70 -7.30 -6.28
CA PRO A 155 -1.25 -8.66 -6.35
C PRO A 155 -0.69 -9.61 -5.28
N GLU A 156 0.52 -9.37 -4.79
CA GLU A 156 1.07 -10.16 -3.69
C GLU A 156 0.35 -9.87 -2.35
N HIS A 157 -0.09 -8.63 -2.12
CA HIS A 157 -0.94 -8.30 -0.98
C HIS A 157 -2.31 -8.98 -1.08
N ALA A 158 -2.91 -8.99 -2.28
CA ALA A 158 -4.15 -9.72 -2.53
C ALA A 158 -4.00 -11.21 -2.18
N TYR A 159 -2.89 -11.82 -2.58
CA TYR A 159 -2.58 -13.21 -2.22
C TYR A 159 -2.40 -13.41 -0.71
N LEU A 160 -1.70 -12.50 -0.02
CA LEU A 160 -1.51 -12.59 1.43
C LEU A 160 -2.84 -12.45 2.19
N HIS A 161 -3.75 -11.62 1.67
CA HIS A 161 -5.11 -11.52 2.19
C HIS A 161 -5.90 -12.82 1.97
N ASP A 162 -5.98 -13.30 0.73
CA ASP A 162 -6.76 -14.49 0.35
C ASP A 162 -6.27 -15.76 1.05
N SER A 163 -4.96 -15.86 1.29
CA SER A 163 -4.37 -16.98 2.03
C SER A 163 -4.52 -16.86 3.56
N GLY A 164 -5.04 -15.74 4.07
CA GLY A 164 -5.15 -15.47 5.50
C GLY A 164 -3.79 -15.21 6.18
N ARG A 165 -2.73 -14.91 5.40
CA ARG A 165 -1.40 -14.66 5.97
C ARG A 165 -1.25 -13.24 6.50
N ALA A 166 -1.93 -12.27 5.92
CA ALA A 166 -1.92 -10.88 6.36
C ALA A 166 -3.34 -10.36 6.61
N GLU A 167 -3.47 -9.52 7.62
CA GLU A 167 -4.69 -8.78 7.96
C GLU A 167 -4.61 -7.38 7.33
N TYR A 168 -5.77 -6.84 6.92
CA TYR A 168 -5.86 -5.46 6.41
C TYR A 168 -6.94 -4.74 7.19
N VAL A 169 -6.57 -3.59 7.75
CA VAL A 169 -7.44 -2.81 8.63
C VAL A 169 -7.60 -1.39 8.10
N PRO A 170 -8.82 -0.88 8.03
CA PRO A 170 -9.07 0.50 7.65
C PRO A 170 -8.74 1.45 8.81
N VAL A 171 -8.08 2.57 8.50
CA VAL A 171 -7.76 3.65 9.44
C VAL A 171 -8.24 4.97 8.82
N THR A 172 -9.01 5.73 9.57
CA THR A 172 -9.56 7.01 9.12
C THR A 172 -8.52 8.13 9.16
N ASP A 173 -8.82 9.22 8.45
CA ASP A 173 -7.99 10.42 8.45
C ASP A 173 -7.83 11.00 9.86
N ASP A 174 -8.91 11.05 10.66
CA ASP A 174 -8.89 11.56 12.02
C ASP A 174 -8.00 10.70 12.93
N GLU A 175 -8.13 9.37 12.87
CA GLU A 175 -7.27 8.44 13.61
C GLU A 175 -5.80 8.61 13.24
N ALA A 176 -5.51 8.78 11.95
CA ALA A 176 -4.14 8.98 11.46
C ALA A 176 -3.56 10.32 11.94
N VAL A 177 -4.35 11.41 11.96
CA VAL A 177 -3.93 12.72 12.46
C VAL A 177 -3.68 12.67 13.96
N ASP A 178 -4.58 12.05 14.72
CA ASP A 178 -4.42 11.87 16.17
C ASP A 178 -3.12 11.09 16.49
N ALA A 179 -2.87 10.03 15.77
CA ALA A 179 -1.65 9.22 15.91
C ALA A 179 -0.39 10.01 15.53
N PHE A 180 -0.46 10.82 14.46
CA PHE A 180 0.62 11.72 14.07
C PHE A 180 0.99 12.69 15.20
N GLU A 181 -0.01 13.35 15.80
CA GLU A 181 0.22 14.26 16.92
C GLU A 181 0.73 13.51 18.16
N TYR A 182 0.16 12.35 18.46
CA TYR A 182 0.53 11.54 19.60
C TYR A 182 2.00 11.14 19.56
N LEU A 183 2.45 10.56 18.43
CA LEU A 183 3.86 10.15 18.24
C LEU A 183 4.79 11.37 18.31
N SER A 184 4.39 12.49 17.70
CA SER A 184 5.18 13.73 17.71
C SER A 184 5.37 14.29 19.14
N ARG A 185 4.37 14.19 19.98
CA ARG A 185 4.42 14.68 21.37
C ARG A 185 5.22 13.75 22.29
N LEU A 186 5.07 12.43 22.13
CA LEU A 186 5.69 11.47 23.05
C LEU A 186 7.13 11.16 22.68
N GLU A 187 7.42 10.96 21.42
CA GLU A 187 8.73 10.49 20.96
C GLU A 187 9.56 11.59 20.27
N GLY A 188 8.96 12.76 20.03
CA GLY A 188 9.62 13.83 19.27
C GLY A 188 9.83 13.48 17.80
N ILE A 189 9.14 12.49 17.28
CA ILE A 189 9.22 12.02 15.89
C ILE A 189 8.02 12.60 15.13
N ILE A 190 8.29 13.36 14.07
CA ILE A 190 7.26 13.81 13.14
C ILE A 190 7.18 12.77 12.02
N PRO A 191 6.19 11.84 12.01
CA PRO A 191 6.10 10.82 10.98
C PRO A 191 5.57 11.41 9.67
N ALA A 192 5.68 10.65 8.57
CA ALA A 192 4.84 10.89 7.40
C ALA A 192 3.39 10.57 7.76
N ILE A 193 2.43 11.30 7.15
CA ILE A 193 1.01 11.04 7.41
C ILE A 193 0.61 9.62 6.96
N GLU A 194 1.28 9.07 5.96
CA GLU A 194 1.17 7.67 5.55
C GLU A 194 1.45 6.73 6.72
N SER A 195 2.63 6.89 7.34
CA SER A 195 3.08 6.04 8.45
C SER A 195 2.20 6.20 9.70
N ALA A 196 1.58 7.36 9.88
CA ALA A 196 0.67 7.61 10.99
C ALA A 196 -0.54 6.66 10.98
N HIS A 197 -0.99 6.17 9.80
CA HIS A 197 -2.03 5.14 9.72
C HIS A 197 -1.60 3.84 10.42
N ALA A 198 -0.34 3.42 10.28
CA ALA A 198 0.15 2.25 10.99
C ALA A 198 0.29 2.50 12.49
N VAL A 199 0.71 3.70 12.90
CA VAL A 199 0.81 4.10 14.31
C VAL A 199 -0.57 4.16 14.98
N ALA A 200 -1.61 4.59 14.25
CA ALA A 200 -2.98 4.65 14.76
C ALA A 200 -3.53 3.28 15.16
N HIS A 201 -3.07 2.22 14.50
CA HIS A 201 -3.53 0.85 14.78
C HIS A 201 -2.64 0.12 15.79
N ALA A 202 -1.41 0.61 16.06
CA ALA A 202 -0.45 -0.02 16.98
C ALA A 202 -0.87 0.16 18.43
#